data_30e248e19969bc4a87ba04d095551a0e
#
_entry.id   30e248e19969bc4a87ba04d095551a0e
#
_cell.length_a   1.000
_cell.length_b   1.000
_cell.length_c   1.000
_cell.angle_alpha   90.00
_cell.angle_beta   90.00
_cell.angle_gamma   90.00
#
_symmetry.space_group_name_H-M   'P 1'
#
loop_
_entity.id
_entity.type
_entity.pdbx_description
1 polymer ?
#
loop_
_entity_poly.entity_id
_entity_poly.type
_entity_poly.pdbx_seq_one_letter_code
_entity_poly.pdbx_strand_id
1 'polypeptide(L)'
;MSNILIIKHGSLGDIVQISGVLKDIRSSYNNKEKIFILTTTPYVELLSTCPYIDAVLIDKRLPRWNILYLFRLKRMIKKFNFSTIYDLQNSSRTSFYRKFLLKNYKWSSAETILKKINKKEVINENSVLDRFKFQLDNSNIKTNFTLKPDFSWACANVDSTINKYFGKNFIIIFP
;
A
#
# COMPACT_ATOMS: atom_id res chain seq x y z
N MET A 1 20.56 -8.75 2.41
CA MET A 1 19.73 -7.64 1.92
C MET A 1 18.45 -7.64 2.72
N SER A 2 17.97 -6.49 3.11
CA SER A 2 16.66 -6.33 3.80
C SER A 2 15.60 -5.95 2.79
N ASN A 3 14.35 -6.37 3.02
CA ASN A 3 13.22 -6.04 2.17
C ASN A 3 12.31 -5.01 2.84
N ILE A 4 11.41 -4.43 2.06
CA ILE A 4 10.40 -3.48 2.53
C ILE A 4 9.02 -4.11 2.36
N LEU A 5 8.17 -3.96 3.37
CA LEU A 5 6.76 -4.36 3.29
C LEU A 5 5.86 -3.15 3.31
N ILE A 6 4.97 -3.05 2.34
CA ILE A 6 3.87 -2.07 2.30
C ILE A 6 2.57 -2.81 2.61
N ILE A 7 1.69 -2.23 3.41
CA ILE A 7 0.36 -2.80 3.71
C ILE A 7 -0.71 -1.86 3.16
N LYS A 8 -1.48 -2.36 2.17
CA LYS A 8 -2.66 -1.68 1.64
C LYS A 8 -3.69 -2.71 1.15
N HIS A 9 -4.83 -2.75 1.80
CA HIS A 9 -5.86 -3.76 1.53
C HIS A 9 -6.86 -3.36 0.43
N GLY A 10 -6.94 -2.09 0.07
CA GLY A 10 -7.90 -1.55 -0.92
C GLY A 10 -9.04 -0.79 -0.21
N SER A 11 -9.95 -0.07 -0.85
CA SER A 11 -10.60 -0.22 -2.17
C SER A 11 -9.73 0.11 -3.41
N LEU A 12 -10.35 0.05 -4.63
CA LEU A 12 -9.67 0.44 -5.86
C LEU A 12 -9.22 1.91 -5.81
N GLY A 13 -10.10 2.83 -5.41
CA GLY A 13 -9.75 4.24 -5.23
C GLY A 13 -8.59 4.46 -4.27
N ASP A 14 -8.51 3.67 -3.20
CA ASP A 14 -7.38 3.69 -2.27
C ASP A 14 -6.07 3.22 -2.91
N ILE A 15 -6.13 2.23 -3.82
CA ILE A 15 -4.95 1.76 -4.57
C ILE A 15 -4.48 2.83 -5.56
N VAL A 16 -5.40 3.50 -6.24
CA VAL A 16 -5.07 4.63 -7.13
C VAL A 16 -4.37 5.75 -6.34
N GLN A 17 -4.91 6.13 -5.19
CA GLN A 17 -4.34 7.19 -4.35
C GLN A 17 -2.91 6.92 -3.89
N ILE A 18 -2.55 5.66 -3.63
CA ILE A 18 -1.18 5.35 -3.17
C ILE A 18 -0.16 5.20 -4.31
N SER A 19 -0.54 5.31 -5.58
CA SER A 19 0.38 5.10 -6.71
C SER A 19 1.59 6.04 -6.66
N GLY A 20 1.40 7.32 -6.37
CA GLY A 20 2.50 8.26 -6.14
C GLY A 20 3.33 7.93 -4.89
N VAL A 21 2.70 7.43 -3.83
CA VAL A 21 3.37 6.97 -2.61
C VAL A 21 4.30 5.79 -2.90
N LEU A 22 3.83 4.82 -3.69
CA LEU A 22 4.64 3.66 -4.10
C LEU A 22 5.87 4.09 -4.90
N LYS A 23 5.71 5.07 -5.79
CA LYS A 23 6.81 5.66 -6.58
C LYS A 23 7.85 6.34 -5.69
N ASP A 24 7.44 7.12 -4.70
CA ASP A 24 8.35 7.77 -3.76
C ASP A 24 9.10 6.76 -2.88
N ILE A 25 8.41 5.74 -2.38
CA ILE A 25 9.06 4.65 -1.63
C ILE A 25 10.09 3.95 -2.52
N ARG A 26 9.74 3.55 -3.76
CA ARG A 26 10.68 2.90 -4.68
C ARG A 26 11.91 3.77 -4.94
N SER A 27 11.72 5.05 -5.21
CA SER A 27 12.81 5.99 -5.50
C SER A 27 13.79 6.14 -4.32
N SER A 28 13.31 5.96 -3.10
CA SER A 28 14.14 6.10 -1.88
C SER A 28 14.99 4.87 -1.58
N TYR A 29 14.68 3.72 -2.19
CA TYR A 29 15.41 2.46 -1.96
C TYR A 29 16.33 2.04 -3.11
N ASN A 30 16.53 2.88 -4.13
CA ASN A 30 17.55 2.72 -5.19
C ASN A 30 17.65 1.29 -5.80
N ASN A 31 16.56 0.53 -5.86
CA ASN A 31 16.47 -0.86 -6.35
C ASN A 31 17.37 -1.89 -5.61
N LYS A 32 17.95 -1.54 -4.48
CA LYS A 32 18.74 -2.49 -3.67
C LYS A 32 17.86 -3.40 -2.82
N GLU A 33 16.77 -2.87 -2.28
CA GLU A 33 15.78 -3.60 -1.50
C GLU A 33 14.59 -4.01 -2.36
N LYS A 34 14.08 -5.23 -2.15
CA LYS A 34 12.81 -5.63 -2.74
C LYS A 34 11.65 -5.06 -1.96
N ILE A 35 10.67 -4.51 -2.67
CA ILE A 35 9.44 -3.94 -2.13
C ILE A 35 8.30 -4.92 -2.33
N PHE A 36 7.73 -5.37 -1.23
CA PHE A 36 6.56 -6.24 -1.20
C PHE A 36 5.32 -5.44 -0.80
N ILE A 37 4.16 -5.78 -1.37
CA ILE A 37 2.89 -5.26 -0.90
C ILE A 37 2.00 -6.37 -0.36
N LEU A 38 1.46 -6.18 0.85
CA LEU A 38 0.43 -7.03 1.44
C LEU A 38 -0.94 -6.43 1.14
N THR A 39 -1.72 -7.12 0.32
CA THR A 39 -3.03 -6.67 -0.15
C THR A 39 -4.08 -7.79 -0.08
N THR A 40 -5.30 -7.50 -0.50
CA THR A 40 -6.38 -8.50 -0.62
C THR A 40 -6.46 -9.08 -2.02
N THR A 41 -7.06 -10.26 -2.15
CA THR A 41 -7.13 -11.02 -3.40
C THR A 41 -7.57 -10.22 -4.64
N PRO A 42 -8.60 -9.35 -4.58
CA PRO A 42 -9.05 -8.60 -5.76
C PRO A 42 -8.01 -7.68 -6.39
N TYR A 43 -6.99 -7.28 -5.65
CA TYR A 43 -5.99 -6.30 -6.13
C TYR A 43 -4.63 -6.93 -6.47
N VAL A 44 -4.52 -8.25 -6.37
CA VAL A 44 -3.25 -8.96 -6.62
C VAL A 44 -2.79 -8.79 -8.07
N GLU A 45 -3.67 -9.07 -9.02
CA GLU A 45 -3.37 -8.97 -10.45
C GLU A 45 -2.95 -7.54 -10.81
N LEU A 46 -3.76 -6.56 -10.43
CA LEU A 46 -3.49 -5.14 -10.66
C LEU A 46 -2.14 -4.71 -10.08
N LEU A 47 -1.87 -5.03 -8.81
CA LEU A 47 -0.62 -4.62 -8.17
C LEU A 47 0.61 -5.40 -8.66
N SER A 48 0.41 -6.56 -9.26
CA SER A 48 1.50 -7.32 -9.88
C SER A 48 2.04 -6.65 -11.16
N THR A 49 1.27 -5.75 -11.78
CA THR A 49 1.73 -4.96 -12.93
C THR A 49 2.42 -3.64 -12.51
N CYS A 50 2.38 -3.30 -11.22
CA CYS A 50 2.94 -2.06 -10.71
C CYS A 50 4.48 -2.07 -10.77
N PRO A 51 5.13 -1.13 -11.48
CA PRO A 51 6.59 -1.13 -11.65
C PRO A 51 7.35 -0.78 -10.36
N TYR A 52 6.64 -0.36 -9.32
CA TYR A 52 7.24 0.03 -8.03
C TYR A 52 7.24 -1.11 -7.01
N ILE A 53 6.62 -2.26 -7.34
CA ILE A 53 6.44 -3.43 -6.47
C ILE A 53 7.15 -4.65 -7.09
N ASP A 54 7.93 -5.37 -6.28
CA ASP A 54 8.62 -6.59 -6.74
C ASP A 54 7.80 -7.85 -6.49
N ALA A 55 6.94 -7.86 -5.46
CA ALA A 55 6.09 -9.01 -5.16
C ALA A 55 4.85 -8.63 -4.36
N VAL A 56 3.77 -9.38 -4.58
CA VAL A 56 2.49 -9.20 -3.90
C VAL A 56 2.25 -10.34 -2.93
N LEU A 57 1.90 -10.03 -1.69
CA LEU A 57 1.49 -10.96 -0.66
C LEU A 57 0.00 -10.81 -0.38
N ILE A 58 -0.67 -11.92 -0.06
CA ILE A 58 -2.12 -11.94 0.12
C ILE A 58 -2.49 -12.00 1.60
N ASP A 59 -3.26 -11.02 2.05
CA ASP A 59 -3.99 -11.04 3.30
C ASP A 59 -5.47 -11.40 3.04
N LYS A 60 -5.88 -12.61 3.39
CA LYS A 60 -7.28 -13.05 3.27
C LYS A 60 -8.24 -12.33 4.23
N ARG A 61 -7.72 -11.51 5.13
CA ARG A 61 -8.47 -10.74 6.13
C ARG A 61 -9.47 -11.57 6.95
N LEU A 62 -9.15 -12.84 7.23
CA LEU A 62 -10.00 -13.67 8.09
C LEU A 62 -10.13 -13.04 9.49
N PRO A 63 -11.18 -13.39 10.25
CA PRO A 63 -11.41 -12.84 11.58
C PRO A 63 -10.20 -12.94 12.50
N ARG A 64 -10.02 -11.97 13.41
CA ARG A 64 -8.85 -11.91 14.30
C ARG A 64 -8.79 -13.05 15.34
N TRP A 65 -9.88 -13.72 15.61
CA TRP A 65 -9.93 -14.92 16.44
C TRP A 65 -9.42 -16.18 15.73
N ASN A 66 -9.25 -16.15 14.41
CA ASN A 66 -8.65 -17.26 13.67
C ASN A 66 -7.12 -17.28 13.87
N ILE A 67 -6.69 -17.87 15.00
CA ILE A 67 -5.30 -17.91 15.42
C ILE A 67 -4.42 -18.63 14.40
N LEU A 68 -4.94 -19.72 13.80
CA LEU A 68 -4.19 -20.48 12.80
C LEU A 68 -3.88 -19.63 11.55
N TYR A 69 -4.85 -18.84 11.11
CA TYR A 69 -4.64 -17.88 10.04
C TYR A 69 -3.60 -16.82 10.39
N LEU A 70 -3.69 -16.23 11.57
CA LEU A 70 -2.73 -15.23 12.03
C LEU A 70 -1.31 -15.80 12.14
N PHE A 71 -1.18 -17.04 12.59
CA PHE A 71 0.10 -17.74 12.64
C PHE A 71 0.67 -17.95 11.22
N ARG A 72 -0.16 -18.40 10.27
CA ARG A 72 0.23 -18.56 8.85
C ARG A 72 0.66 -17.25 8.22
N LEU A 73 -0.11 -16.16 8.45
CA LEU A 73 0.22 -14.82 7.97
C LEU A 73 1.57 -14.35 8.53
N LYS A 74 1.78 -14.49 9.82
CA LYS A 74 3.05 -14.16 10.49
C LYS A 74 4.22 -14.96 9.92
N ARG A 75 4.03 -16.28 9.73
CA ARG A 75 5.05 -17.17 9.15
C ARG A 75 5.39 -16.78 7.71
N MET A 76 4.39 -16.44 6.90
CA MET A 76 4.58 -15.97 5.53
C MET A 76 5.44 -14.70 5.51
N ILE A 77 5.10 -13.69 6.33
CA ILE A 77 5.84 -12.43 6.38
C ILE A 77 7.27 -12.65 6.89
N LYS A 78 7.46 -13.48 7.90
CA LYS A 78 8.80 -13.76 8.46
C LYS A 78 9.76 -14.43 7.48
N LYS A 79 9.30 -15.06 6.40
CA LYS A 79 10.18 -15.65 5.37
C LYS A 79 11.00 -14.60 4.61
N PHE A 80 10.54 -13.36 4.59
CA PHE A 80 11.16 -12.28 3.84
C PHE A 80 11.77 -11.28 4.80
N ASN A 81 13.01 -11.28 5.06
CA ASN A 81 13.72 -10.41 5.99
C ASN A 81 13.40 -8.90 5.80
N PHE A 82 12.27 -8.43 6.32
CA PHE A 82 11.83 -7.04 6.21
C PHE A 82 12.54 -6.17 7.24
N SER A 83 13.07 -5.03 6.81
CA SER A 83 13.64 -3.99 7.68
C SER A 83 12.57 -3.00 8.15
N THR A 84 11.64 -2.65 7.27
CA THR A 84 10.62 -1.63 7.54
C THR A 84 9.26 -2.06 6.97
N ILE A 85 8.20 -1.73 7.70
CA ILE A 85 6.81 -1.91 7.27
C ILE A 85 6.15 -0.53 7.16
N TYR A 86 5.68 -0.20 5.96
CA TYR A 86 4.87 1.00 5.69
C TYR A 86 3.39 0.62 5.73
N ASP A 87 2.69 1.05 6.78
CA ASP A 87 1.24 0.86 6.88
C ASP A 87 0.51 2.02 6.21
N LEU A 88 0.16 1.84 4.93
CA LEU A 88 -0.65 2.81 4.17
C LEU A 88 -2.15 2.53 4.33
N GLN A 89 -2.53 1.45 5.01
CA GLN A 89 -3.93 1.16 5.34
C GLN A 89 -4.40 1.91 6.58
N ASN A 90 -3.53 2.08 7.59
CA ASN A 90 -3.81 2.79 8.83
C ASN A 90 -5.17 2.40 9.48
N SER A 91 -5.45 1.11 9.58
CA SER A 91 -6.69 0.56 10.10
C SER A 91 -6.52 -0.10 11.48
N SER A 92 -7.64 -0.35 12.18
CA SER A 92 -7.61 -1.11 13.44
C SER A 92 -7.04 -2.52 13.27
N ARG A 93 -7.16 -3.12 12.08
CA ARG A 93 -6.57 -4.41 11.75
C ARG A 93 -5.04 -4.32 11.64
N THR A 94 -4.52 -3.35 10.92
CA THR A 94 -3.08 -3.17 10.76
C THR A 94 -2.42 -2.72 12.06
N SER A 95 -3.11 -1.92 12.87
CA SER A 95 -2.69 -1.63 14.25
C SER A 95 -2.60 -2.89 15.12
N PHE A 96 -3.53 -3.83 14.97
CA PHE A 96 -3.46 -5.14 15.63
C PHE A 96 -2.25 -5.94 15.13
N TYR A 97 -1.99 -5.98 13.82
CA TYR A 97 -0.79 -6.65 13.28
C TYR A 97 0.49 -6.07 13.86
N ARG A 98 0.59 -4.75 13.95
CA ARG A 98 1.73 -4.07 14.54
C ARG A 98 1.93 -4.44 16.01
N LYS A 99 0.87 -4.41 16.81
CA LYS A 99 0.97 -4.64 18.26
C LYS A 99 1.24 -6.11 18.63
N PHE A 100 0.68 -7.06 17.90
CA PHE A 100 0.64 -8.47 18.30
C PHE A 100 1.39 -9.43 17.36
N LEU A 101 1.31 -9.23 16.05
CA LEU A 101 1.92 -10.15 15.09
C LEU A 101 3.37 -9.78 14.75
N LEU A 102 3.61 -8.52 14.46
CA LEU A 102 4.81 -8.00 13.80
C LEU A 102 5.47 -6.89 14.63
N LYS A 103 5.41 -6.98 15.95
CA LYS A 103 5.92 -5.97 16.89
C LYS A 103 7.42 -5.68 16.78
N ASN A 104 8.20 -6.63 16.28
CA ASN A 104 9.66 -6.54 16.23
C ASN A 104 10.19 -5.83 14.96
N TYR A 105 9.30 -5.39 14.07
CA TYR A 105 9.69 -4.65 12.87
C TYR A 105 9.64 -3.14 13.10
N LYS A 106 10.42 -2.40 12.32
CA LYS A 106 10.28 -0.94 12.26
C LYS A 106 9.01 -0.60 11.49
N TRP A 107 8.14 0.23 12.06
CA TRP A 107 6.87 0.62 11.45
C TRP A 107 6.84 2.11 11.13
N SER A 108 6.35 2.43 9.94
CA SER A 108 5.85 3.74 9.55
C SER A 108 4.34 3.64 9.38
N SER A 109 3.59 4.31 10.23
CA SER A 109 2.12 4.41 10.17
C SER A 109 1.68 5.74 10.75
N ALA A 110 0.48 6.21 10.43
CA ALA A 110 -0.06 7.43 11.01
C ALA A 110 -0.03 7.38 12.55
N GLU A 111 -0.43 6.25 13.15
CA GLU A 111 -0.41 6.09 14.63
C GLU A 111 1.00 6.18 15.23
N THR A 112 2.02 5.60 14.58
CA THR A 112 3.40 5.64 15.11
C THR A 112 4.00 7.03 15.04
N ILE A 113 3.63 7.79 14.02
CA ILE A 113 4.14 9.16 13.82
C ILE A 113 3.44 10.14 14.75
N LEU A 114 2.12 10.05 14.90
CA LEU A 114 1.36 10.87 15.82
C LEU A 114 1.82 10.76 17.27
N LYS A 115 2.16 9.55 17.71
CA LYS A 115 2.74 9.34 19.03
C LYS A 115 4.08 10.05 19.23
N LYS A 116 4.87 10.20 18.17
CA LYS A 116 6.15 10.91 18.24
C LYS A 116 5.99 12.43 18.33
N ILE A 117 4.93 12.99 17.75
CA ILE A 117 4.78 14.44 17.56
C ILE A 117 3.82 15.06 18.56
N ASN A 118 3.08 14.27 19.36
CA ASN A 118 2.04 14.77 20.31
C ASN A 118 0.94 15.65 19.65
N LYS A 119 0.72 15.55 18.35
CA LYS A 119 -0.25 16.37 17.61
C LYS A 119 -1.36 15.48 17.02
N LYS A 120 -2.42 15.25 17.80
CA LYS A 120 -3.63 14.54 17.32
C LYS A 120 -4.48 15.36 16.34
N GLU A 121 -4.41 16.68 16.40
CA GLU A 121 -5.33 17.60 15.71
C GLU A 121 -5.00 17.82 14.23
N VAL A 122 -3.73 17.74 13.85
CA VAL A 122 -3.26 18.11 12.51
C VAL A 122 -3.70 17.12 11.39
N ILE A 123 -4.05 15.89 11.71
CA ILE A 123 -4.28 14.84 10.69
C ILE A 123 -5.76 14.66 10.32
N ASN A 124 -6.70 15.10 11.14
CA ASN A 124 -8.13 14.91 10.85
C ASN A 124 -8.66 15.86 9.76
N GLU A 125 -8.01 17.00 9.55
CA GLU A 125 -8.44 18.03 8.60
C GLU A 125 -7.77 17.91 7.20
N ASN A 126 -6.67 17.14 7.10
CA ASN A 126 -5.91 17.04 5.86
C ASN A 126 -6.43 15.93 4.94
N SER A 127 -6.25 16.12 3.63
CA SER A 127 -6.57 15.09 2.63
C SER A 127 -5.82 13.77 2.90
N VAL A 128 -6.29 12.67 2.32
CA VAL A 128 -5.61 11.37 2.44
C VAL A 128 -4.17 11.45 1.92
N LEU A 129 -3.94 12.20 0.85
CA LEU A 129 -2.61 12.38 0.26
C LEU A 129 -1.69 13.18 1.17
N ASP A 130 -2.18 14.22 1.84
CA ASP A 130 -1.40 14.99 2.82
C ASP A 130 -0.98 14.13 4.01
N ARG A 131 -1.86 13.22 4.45
CA ARG A 131 -1.54 12.25 5.51
C ARG A 131 -0.44 11.29 5.08
N PHE A 132 -0.46 10.82 3.83
CA PHE A 132 0.63 9.99 3.30
C PHE A 132 1.92 10.79 3.16
N LYS A 133 1.86 12.01 2.64
CA LYS A 133 3.02 12.90 2.58
C LYS A 133 3.65 13.08 3.96
N PHE A 134 2.86 13.43 4.95
CA PHE A 134 3.32 13.58 6.32
C PHE A 134 3.93 12.28 6.88
N GLN A 135 3.32 11.13 6.61
CA GLN A 135 3.83 9.82 7.03
C GLN A 135 5.20 9.53 6.41
N LEU A 136 5.38 9.78 5.12
CA LEU A 136 6.62 9.51 4.40
C LEU A 136 7.73 10.48 4.81
N ASP A 137 7.45 11.79 4.89
CA ASP A 137 8.42 12.80 5.32
C ASP A 137 8.99 12.47 6.72
N ASN A 138 8.13 12.03 7.65
CA ASN A 138 8.56 11.58 8.98
C ASN A 138 9.26 10.21 8.99
N SER A 139 9.31 9.53 7.85
CA SER A 139 10.04 8.27 7.65
C SER A 139 11.32 8.47 6.84
N ASN A 140 11.73 9.72 6.61
CA ASN A 140 12.87 10.12 5.78
C ASN A 140 12.73 9.66 4.30
N ILE A 141 11.51 9.61 3.79
CA ILE A 141 11.21 9.39 2.37
C ILE A 141 10.91 10.73 1.72
N LYS A 142 11.65 11.06 0.66
CA LYS A 142 11.40 12.28 -0.11
C LYS A 142 10.10 12.15 -0.91
N THR A 143 9.16 13.07 -0.71
CA THR A 143 7.83 13.03 -1.30
C THR A 143 7.73 13.94 -2.54
N ASN A 144 8.07 13.40 -3.69
CA ASN A 144 8.01 14.10 -4.98
C ASN A 144 6.70 13.81 -5.75
N PHE A 145 6.16 12.61 -5.57
CA PHE A 145 5.03 12.09 -6.36
C PHE A 145 3.79 11.80 -5.50
N THR A 146 3.92 11.75 -4.18
CA THR A 146 2.83 11.39 -3.25
C THR A 146 1.54 12.19 -3.48
N LEU A 147 1.64 13.51 -3.76
CA LEU A 147 0.48 14.37 -4.02
C LEU A 147 -0.02 14.31 -5.48
N LYS A 148 0.63 13.52 -6.35
CA LYS A 148 0.31 13.39 -7.78
C LYS A 148 0.17 11.90 -8.11
N PRO A 149 -0.95 11.26 -7.79
CA PRO A 149 -1.18 9.87 -8.14
C PRO A 149 -0.98 9.64 -9.64
N ASP A 150 -0.19 8.64 -9.99
CA ASP A 150 0.08 8.23 -11.37
C ASP A 150 -0.25 6.74 -11.50
N PHE A 151 -1.35 6.47 -12.18
CA PHE A 151 -1.87 5.13 -12.39
C PHE A 151 -1.73 4.66 -13.84
N SER A 152 -0.95 5.37 -14.65
CA SER A 152 -0.75 5.09 -16.08
C SER A 152 -0.19 3.69 -16.35
N TRP A 153 0.56 3.13 -15.41
CA TRP A 153 1.10 1.77 -15.49
C TRP A 153 0.02 0.67 -15.46
N ALA A 154 -1.19 0.97 -15.01
CA ALA A 154 -2.31 0.03 -14.96
C ALA A 154 -3.15 0.04 -16.25
N CYS A 155 -2.78 0.87 -17.23
CA CYS A 155 -3.48 0.91 -18.52
C CYS A 155 -3.15 -0.34 -19.32
N ALA A 156 -4.17 -1.18 -19.58
CA ALA A 156 -4.10 -2.25 -20.56
C ALA A 156 -4.50 -1.70 -21.94
N ASN A 157 -3.92 -2.25 -23.00
CA ASN A 157 -4.42 -1.98 -24.34
C ASN A 157 -5.76 -2.70 -24.51
N VAL A 158 -6.85 -1.93 -24.48
CA VAL A 158 -8.22 -2.43 -24.61
C VAL A 158 -8.83 -2.17 -26.01
N ASP A 159 -8.01 -1.69 -26.96
CA ASP A 159 -8.47 -1.29 -28.30
C ASP A 159 -9.26 -2.38 -29.00
N SER A 160 -8.80 -3.63 -28.93
CA SER A 160 -9.51 -4.77 -29.54
C SER A 160 -10.89 -5.01 -28.93
N THR A 161 -11.02 -4.81 -27.62
CA THR A 161 -12.27 -4.96 -26.89
C THR A 161 -13.21 -3.80 -27.17
N ILE A 162 -12.69 -2.57 -27.14
CA ILE A 162 -13.46 -1.36 -27.44
C ILE A 162 -13.95 -1.39 -28.88
N ASN A 163 -13.10 -1.70 -29.85
CA ASN A 163 -13.47 -1.75 -31.27
C ASN A 163 -14.49 -2.85 -31.58
N LYS A 164 -14.53 -3.93 -30.78
CA LYS A 164 -15.49 -5.02 -30.96
C LYS A 164 -16.90 -4.67 -30.45
N TYR A 165 -17.00 -3.91 -29.36
CA TYR A 165 -18.28 -3.69 -28.66
C TYR A 165 -18.80 -2.28 -28.78
N PHE A 166 -17.97 -1.31 -29.09
CA PHE A 166 -18.33 0.10 -29.11
C PHE A 166 -18.02 0.72 -30.49
N GLY A 167 -18.99 1.43 -31.04
CA GLY A 167 -18.77 2.27 -32.23
C GLY A 167 -17.80 3.42 -31.93
N LYS A 168 -17.63 4.33 -32.91
CA LYS A 168 -16.66 5.42 -32.78
C LYS A 168 -16.94 6.42 -31.65
N ASN A 169 -18.19 6.53 -31.19
CA ASN A 169 -18.59 7.44 -30.11
C ASN A 169 -19.34 6.66 -29.02
N PHE A 170 -18.83 6.64 -27.81
CA PHE A 170 -19.50 6.02 -26.66
C PHE A 170 -19.23 6.83 -25.38
N ILE A 171 -20.14 6.68 -24.43
CA ILE A 171 -20.00 7.23 -23.08
C ILE A 171 -19.95 6.05 -22.10
N ILE A 172 -18.95 6.05 -21.23
CA ILE A 172 -18.86 5.07 -20.13
C ILE A 172 -19.42 5.72 -18.88
N ILE A 173 -20.44 5.09 -18.30
CA ILE A 173 -21.02 5.50 -17.02
C ILE A 173 -20.66 4.43 -15.98
N PHE A 174 -20.02 4.84 -14.91
CA PHE A 174 -19.79 3.98 -13.74
C PHE A 174 -20.89 4.31 -12.71
N PRO A 175 -21.73 3.32 -12.32
CA PRO A 175 -22.76 3.50 -11.31
C PRO A 175 -22.18 3.70 -9.90
#